data_b008a52506639341c4cfb3138f5eab2a
#
_entry.id   b008a52506639341c4cfb3138f5eab2a
#
_cell.length_a   1.000
_cell.length_b   1.000
_cell.length_c   1.000
_cell.angle_alpha   90.00
_cell.angle_beta   90.00
_cell.angle_gamma   90.00
#
_symmetry.space_group_name_H-M   'P 1'
#
loop_
_entity.id
_entity.type
_entity.pdbx_description
1 polymer ?
#
loop_
_entity_poly.entity_id
_entity_poly.type
_entity_poly.pdbx_seq_one_letter_code
_entity_poly.pdbx_strand_id
1 'polypeptide(L)'
;MVYIIKYIQVNKKRGSKYMERKQAKDLLDFIYDSPTAFHAVETVKNILDENGFREIKESDKWHLKSRDKYYVIKNDSSIMAFIVGDEKIEETGLRLIGAHTDAPGFRVKPNPQMISEGKYVKLNTEMYGGPIISTWYDRPLALAGKVAIKGASPLKPETRLVNINKPMMIIPNIAIHMN
;
A
#
# COMPACT_ATOMS: atom_id res chain seq x y z
N MET A 1 10.22 5.86 0.16
CA MET A 1 10.28 4.50 -0.42
C MET A 1 9.30 4.44 -1.59
N VAL A 2 9.77 4.09 -2.78
CA VAL A 2 8.96 4.04 -4.01
C VAL A 2 9.02 2.63 -4.58
N TYR A 3 7.87 2.12 -5.00
CA TYR A 3 7.69 0.78 -5.56
C TYR A 3 7.28 0.86 -7.03
N ILE A 4 7.73 -0.09 -7.81
CA ILE A 4 7.13 -0.39 -9.10
C ILE A 4 5.90 -1.25 -8.84
N ILE A 5 4.78 -0.85 -9.40
CA ILE A 5 3.50 -1.54 -9.28
C ILE A 5 3.00 -1.96 -10.66
N LYS A 6 2.23 -3.03 -10.71
CA LYS A 6 1.55 -3.43 -11.95
C LYS A 6 0.44 -2.43 -12.23
N TYR A 7 0.48 -1.84 -13.41
CA TYR A 7 -0.64 -1.01 -13.87
C TYR A 7 -1.84 -1.90 -14.20
N ILE A 8 -2.94 -1.70 -13.49
CA ILE A 8 -4.18 -2.43 -13.74
C ILE A 8 -5.14 -1.47 -14.44
N GLN A 9 -5.37 -1.69 -15.72
CA GLN A 9 -6.37 -0.95 -16.46
C GLN A 9 -7.75 -1.50 -16.11
N VAL A 10 -8.48 -0.81 -15.24
CA VAL A 10 -9.87 -1.14 -14.95
C VAL A 10 -10.73 -0.61 -16.09
N ASN A 11 -11.06 -1.48 -17.05
CA ASN A 11 -12.07 -1.18 -18.05
C ASN A 11 -13.45 -1.14 -17.37
N LYS A 12 -13.94 0.04 -17.08
CA LYS A 12 -15.34 0.26 -16.70
C LYS A 12 -16.26 -0.01 -17.91
N LYS A 13 -16.34 -1.26 -18.37
CA LYS A 13 -17.40 -1.67 -19.28
C LYS A 13 -18.70 -1.80 -18.50
N ARG A 14 -19.63 -0.89 -18.79
CA ARG A 14 -21.03 -0.98 -18.38
C ARG A 14 -21.63 -2.29 -18.91
N GLY A 15 -22.34 -3.01 -18.04
CA GLY A 15 -23.36 -3.95 -18.43
C GLY A 15 -22.93 -5.40 -18.54
N SER A 16 -22.51 -6.03 -17.46
CA SER A 16 -22.68 -7.47 -17.28
C SER A 16 -23.76 -7.70 -16.22
N LYS A 17 -24.77 -8.47 -16.55
CA LYS A 17 -25.93 -8.87 -15.73
C LYS A 17 -25.57 -9.90 -14.64
N TYR A 18 -24.30 -9.98 -14.24
CA TYR A 18 -23.90 -10.74 -13.05
C TYR A 18 -24.00 -9.82 -11.85
N MET A 19 -24.83 -10.22 -10.88
CA MET A 19 -24.83 -9.62 -9.55
C MET A 19 -23.42 -9.78 -8.96
N GLU A 20 -22.55 -8.79 -9.23
CA GLU A 20 -21.26 -8.68 -8.55
C GLU A 20 -21.56 -8.64 -7.06
N ARG A 21 -21.08 -9.64 -6.34
CA ARG A 21 -21.20 -9.62 -4.89
C ARG A 21 -20.51 -8.36 -4.40
N LYS A 22 -21.20 -7.52 -3.66
CA LYS A 22 -20.69 -6.23 -3.17
C LYS A 22 -19.30 -6.38 -2.53
N GLN A 23 -19.12 -7.44 -1.73
CA GLN A 23 -17.84 -7.72 -1.05
C GLN A 23 -16.69 -7.97 -2.02
N ALA A 24 -16.93 -8.63 -3.15
CA ALA A 24 -15.89 -8.85 -4.16
C ALA A 24 -15.49 -7.54 -4.85
N LYS A 25 -16.45 -6.66 -5.08
CA LYS A 25 -16.17 -5.33 -5.62
C LYS A 25 -15.41 -4.46 -4.63
N ASP A 26 -15.87 -4.43 -3.38
CA ASP A 26 -15.21 -3.67 -2.31
C ASP A 26 -13.74 -4.12 -2.13
N LEU A 27 -13.47 -5.42 -2.25
CA LEU A 27 -12.10 -5.97 -2.22
C LEU A 27 -11.27 -5.51 -3.42
N LEU A 28 -11.83 -5.51 -4.62
CA LEU A 28 -11.11 -5.06 -5.83
C LEU A 28 -10.81 -3.55 -5.74
N ASP A 29 -11.74 -2.76 -5.28
CA ASP A 29 -11.56 -1.33 -5.07
C ASP A 29 -10.47 -1.08 -4.00
N PHE A 30 -10.48 -1.82 -2.88
CA PHE A 30 -9.45 -1.77 -1.86
C PHE A 30 -8.05 -2.11 -2.40
N ILE A 31 -7.92 -3.18 -3.19
CA ILE A 31 -6.65 -3.58 -3.81
C ILE A 31 -6.14 -2.50 -4.77
N TYR A 32 -7.04 -1.91 -5.56
CA TYR A 32 -6.70 -0.86 -6.50
C TYR A 32 -6.19 0.41 -5.80
N ASP A 33 -6.82 0.80 -4.70
CA ASP A 33 -6.47 1.99 -3.93
C ASP A 33 -5.26 1.77 -3.01
N SER A 34 -4.80 0.53 -2.88
CA SER A 34 -3.73 0.10 -1.96
C SER A 34 -2.48 -0.43 -2.66
N PRO A 35 -1.85 0.32 -3.59
CA PRO A 35 -0.70 -0.19 -4.36
C PRO A 35 0.57 -0.42 -3.55
N THR A 36 0.66 0.12 -2.34
CA THR A 36 1.78 -0.10 -1.40
C THR A 36 1.26 -0.19 0.04
N ALA A 37 2.09 -0.67 0.96
CA ALA A 37 1.75 -0.74 2.39
C ALA A 37 1.30 0.63 2.95
N PHE A 38 1.89 1.72 2.47
CA PHE A 38 1.52 3.06 2.91
C PHE A 38 0.11 3.46 2.43
N HIS A 39 -0.22 3.13 1.17
CA HIS A 39 -1.55 3.37 0.63
C HIS A 39 -2.58 2.44 1.29
N ALA A 40 -2.22 1.19 1.59
CA ALA A 40 -3.10 0.27 2.31
C ALA A 40 -3.49 0.83 3.68
N VAL A 41 -2.53 1.37 4.43
CA VAL A 41 -2.80 2.02 5.73
C VAL A 41 -3.70 3.24 5.56
N GLU A 42 -3.46 4.08 4.56
CA GLU A 42 -4.31 5.25 4.27
C GLU A 42 -5.74 4.84 3.89
N THR A 43 -5.89 3.81 3.05
CA THR A 43 -7.20 3.28 2.66
C THR A 43 -7.94 2.71 3.87
N VAL A 44 -7.26 1.92 4.72
CA VAL A 44 -7.85 1.38 5.96
C VAL A 44 -8.22 2.51 6.92
N LYS A 45 -7.35 3.53 7.07
CA LYS A 45 -7.63 4.70 7.90
C LYS A 45 -8.93 5.37 7.47
N ASN A 46 -9.11 5.65 6.18
CA ASN A 46 -10.32 6.29 5.67
C ASN A 46 -11.57 5.45 5.96
N ILE A 47 -11.49 4.13 5.78
CA ILE A 47 -12.59 3.22 6.13
C ILE A 47 -12.90 3.27 7.63
N LEU A 48 -11.89 3.31 8.48
CA LEU A 48 -12.07 3.38 9.93
C LEU A 48 -12.69 4.71 10.36
N ASP A 49 -12.24 5.84 9.79
CA ASP A 49 -12.80 7.17 10.06
C ASP A 49 -14.28 7.23 9.69
N GLU A 50 -14.65 6.70 8.51
CA GLU A 50 -16.06 6.60 8.06
C GLU A 50 -16.92 5.72 8.98
N ASN A 51 -16.31 4.76 9.68
CA ASN A 51 -16.98 3.87 10.63
C ASN A 51 -16.90 4.34 12.10
N GLY A 52 -16.46 5.57 12.33
CA GLY A 52 -16.47 6.22 13.65
C GLY A 52 -15.34 5.78 14.58
N PHE A 53 -14.25 5.25 14.05
CA PHE A 53 -13.02 5.05 14.79
C PHE A 53 -12.28 6.39 14.94
N ARG A 54 -11.51 6.52 16.01
CA ARG A 54 -10.70 7.71 16.31
C ARG A 54 -9.23 7.36 16.38
N GLU A 55 -8.40 8.15 15.71
CA GLU A 55 -6.95 8.01 15.82
C GLU A 55 -6.48 8.40 17.23
N ILE A 56 -5.60 7.56 17.78
CA ILE A 56 -4.83 7.86 18.99
C ILE A 56 -3.36 7.63 18.69
N LYS A 57 -2.47 8.41 19.29
CA LYS A 57 -1.02 8.30 19.06
C LYS A 57 -0.35 7.53 20.18
N GLU A 58 0.70 6.76 19.81
CA GLU A 58 1.51 6.02 20.80
C GLU A 58 2.13 6.94 21.86
N SER A 59 2.42 8.20 21.50
CA SER A 59 2.99 9.19 22.42
C SER A 59 2.02 9.74 23.46
N ASP A 60 0.72 9.55 23.25
CA ASP A 60 -0.30 10.19 24.06
C ASP A 60 -0.70 9.29 25.23
N LYS A 61 -1.18 9.90 26.31
CA LYS A 61 -1.84 9.15 27.37
C LYS A 61 -3.25 8.76 26.94
N TRP A 62 -3.50 7.47 26.81
CA TRP A 62 -4.77 6.97 26.34
C TRP A 62 -5.85 6.99 27.44
N HIS A 63 -6.99 7.56 27.11
CA HIS A 63 -8.19 7.58 27.94
C HIS A 63 -9.30 6.81 27.22
N LEU A 64 -9.21 5.50 27.29
CA LEU A 64 -10.12 4.59 26.60
C LEU A 64 -11.44 4.47 27.35
N LYS A 65 -12.55 4.47 26.60
CA LYS A 65 -13.89 4.26 27.14
C LYS A 65 -14.48 2.98 26.56
N SER A 66 -15.27 2.29 27.37
CA SER A 66 -16.03 1.12 26.91
C SER A 66 -16.85 1.42 25.65
N ARG A 67 -16.87 0.51 24.71
CA ARG A 67 -17.52 0.55 23.39
C ARG A 67 -16.97 1.58 22.41
N ASP A 68 -16.00 2.39 22.81
CA ASP A 68 -15.33 3.31 21.88
C ASP A 68 -14.41 2.54 20.91
N LYS A 69 -14.22 3.13 19.75
CA LYS A 69 -13.45 2.58 18.63
C LYS A 69 -12.22 3.44 18.39
N TYR A 70 -11.06 2.82 18.37
CA TYR A 70 -9.79 3.53 18.21
C TYR A 70 -8.90 2.84 17.19
N TYR A 71 -7.97 3.59 16.61
CA TYR A 71 -6.85 3.03 15.86
C TYR A 71 -5.55 3.80 16.11
N VAL A 72 -4.44 3.11 15.89
CA VAL A 72 -3.08 3.64 15.97
C VAL A 72 -2.36 3.31 14.67
N ILE A 73 -1.67 4.29 14.12
CA ILE A 73 -0.80 4.12 12.94
C ILE A 73 0.66 4.16 13.38
N LYS A 74 1.46 3.21 12.88
CA LYS A 74 2.90 3.16 13.12
C LYS A 74 3.68 3.22 11.81
N ASN A 75 4.60 4.20 11.73
CA ASN A 75 5.48 4.41 10.58
C ASN A 75 4.76 4.53 9.22
N ASP A 76 3.48 4.90 9.24
CA ASP A 76 2.59 5.01 8.06
C ASP A 76 2.45 3.70 7.24
N SER A 77 2.92 2.56 7.78
CA SER A 77 2.90 1.26 7.08
C SER A 77 2.24 0.14 7.89
N SER A 78 1.86 0.42 9.12
CA SER A 78 1.13 -0.51 10.00
C SER A 78 0.00 0.23 10.69
N ILE A 79 -1.11 -0.45 10.89
CA ILE A 79 -2.28 0.08 11.60
C ILE A 79 -2.86 -1.00 12.50
N MET A 80 -3.26 -0.59 13.70
CA MET A 80 -4.00 -1.43 14.63
C MET A 80 -5.29 -0.73 15.00
N ALA A 81 -6.42 -1.37 14.79
CA ALA A 81 -7.73 -0.87 15.18
C ALA A 81 -8.36 -1.79 16.20
N PHE A 82 -9.07 -1.22 17.16
CA PHE A 82 -9.73 -1.99 18.22
C PHE A 82 -10.99 -1.30 18.74
N ILE A 83 -11.85 -2.13 19.30
CA ILE A 83 -13.06 -1.69 20.04
C ILE A 83 -12.85 -2.11 21.49
N VAL A 84 -13.06 -1.17 22.39
CA VAL A 84 -12.94 -1.40 23.84
C VAL A 84 -14.14 -2.20 24.32
N GLY A 85 -13.89 -3.35 24.96
CA GLY A 85 -14.93 -4.17 25.56
C GLY A 85 -15.59 -3.50 26.79
N ASP A 86 -16.69 -4.08 27.23
CA ASP A 86 -17.39 -3.64 28.44
C ASP A 86 -16.82 -4.25 29.71
N GLU A 87 -16.17 -5.43 29.59
CA GLU A 87 -15.64 -6.21 30.68
C GLU A 87 -14.11 -6.13 30.70
N LYS A 88 -13.52 -6.56 31.80
CA LYS A 88 -12.05 -6.58 31.93
C LYS A 88 -11.44 -7.60 30.98
N ILE A 89 -10.35 -7.22 30.37
CA ILE A 89 -9.65 -8.04 29.39
C ILE A 89 -9.11 -9.36 30.00
N GLU A 90 -8.80 -9.35 31.29
CA GLU A 90 -8.34 -10.50 32.05
C GLU A 90 -9.44 -11.57 32.19
N GLU A 91 -10.70 -11.18 32.10
CA GLU A 91 -11.85 -12.07 32.24
C GLU A 91 -12.35 -12.57 30.88
N THR A 92 -12.32 -11.74 29.85
CA THR A 92 -12.92 -12.03 28.53
C THR A 92 -11.90 -12.32 27.42
N GLY A 93 -10.63 -11.96 27.66
CA GLY A 93 -9.57 -12.09 26.68
C GLY A 93 -9.72 -11.13 25.49
N LEU A 94 -8.94 -11.38 24.45
CA LEU A 94 -8.90 -10.62 23.19
C LEU A 94 -9.30 -11.49 22.01
N ARG A 95 -10.04 -10.89 21.07
CA ARG A 95 -10.20 -11.46 19.71
C ARG A 95 -9.30 -10.67 18.77
N LEU A 96 -8.27 -11.34 18.25
CA LEU A 96 -7.28 -10.71 17.38
C LEU A 96 -7.39 -11.27 15.97
N ILE A 97 -7.40 -10.34 14.98
CA ILE A 97 -7.28 -10.65 13.56
C ILE A 97 -6.02 -9.93 13.06
N GLY A 98 -5.11 -10.67 12.45
CA GLY A 98 -3.87 -10.13 11.90
C GLY A 98 -3.79 -10.37 10.39
N ALA A 99 -3.28 -9.37 9.68
CA ALA A 99 -2.97 -9.44 8.27
C ALA A 99 -1.75 -8.55 7.98
N HIS A 100 -1.06 -8.79 6.85
CA HIS A 100 0.01 -7.91 6.41
C HIS A 100 -0.52 -6.82 5.47
N THR A 101 0.17 -5.68 5.40
CA THR A 101 -0.18 -4.53 4.55
C THR A 101 0.65 -4.45 3.28
N ASP A 102 1.76 -5.17 3.21
CA ASP A 102 2.70 -5.16 2.09
C ASP A 102 2.40 -6.25 1.07
N ALA A 103 3.01 -6.13 -0.10
CA ALA A 103 2.97 -7.15 -1.15
C ALA A 103 4.34 -7.24 -1.84
N PRO A 104 4.72 -8.42 -2.38
CA PRO A 104 5.95 -8.57 -3.16
C PRO A 104 5.96 -7.66 -4.40
N GLY A 105 7.15 -7.17 -4.75
CA GLY A 105 7.31 -6.29 -5.89
C GLY A 105 8.74 -5.81 -6.09
N PHE A 106 8.91 -4.68 -6.76
CA PHE A 106 10.21 -4.05 -6.97
C PHE A 106 10.28 -2.71 -6.26
N ARG A 107 11.34 -2.48 -5.49
CA ARG A 107 11.67 -1.22 -4.85
C ARG A 107 12.66 -0.44 -5.70
N VAL A 108 12.42 0.85 -5.83
CA VAL A 108 13.36 1.76 -6.46
C VAL A 108 14.49 2.09 -5.46
N LYS A 109 15.73 1.90 -5.88
CA LYS A 109 16.93 2.19 -5.05
C LYS A 109 17.19 3.70 -4.93
N PRO A 110 17.98 4.14 -3.92
CA PRO A 110 18.32 5.56 -3.74
C PRO A 110 18.97 6.22 -4.96
N ASN A 111 19.77 5.47 -5.73
CA ASN A 111 20.30 5.91 -7.01
C ASN A 111 19.51 5.28 -8.15
N PRO A 112 18.36 5.87 -8.53
CA PRO A 112 17.37 5.17 -9.34
C PRO A 112 17.71 5.18 -10.82
N GLN A 113 18.40 6.20 -11.32
CA GLN A 113 18.61 6.37 -12.75
C GLN A 113 19.87 5.66 -13.22
N MET A 114 19.73 4.82 -14.22
CA MET A 114 20.83 4.18 -14.93
C MET A 114 20.69 4.47 -16.42
N ILE A 115 21.76 4.95 -17.06
CA ILE A 115 21.80 5.15 -18.50
C ILE A 115 22.52 3.96 -19.15
N SER A 116 21.88 3.35 -20.13
CA SER A 116 22.44 2.25 -20.91
C SER A 116 22.57 2.66 -22.36
N GLU A 117 23.73 2.39 -22.96
CA GLU A 117 24.05 2.70 -24.36
C GLU A 117 23.87 4.19 -24.73
N GLY A 118 23.89 5.10 -23.74
CA GLY A 118 23.62 6.52 -23.97
C GLY A 118 22.19 6.86 -24.47
N LYS A 119 21.32 5.87 -24.56
CA LYS A 119 19.98 5.99 -25.18
C LYS A 119 18.83 5.59 -24.27
N TYR A 120 19.06 4.63 -23.38
CA TYR A 120 18.01 4.05 -22.55
C TYR A 120 18.14 4.51 -21.11
N VAL A 121 17.03 4.94 -20.52
CA VAL A 121 16.94 5.18 -19.08
C VAL A 121 16.34 3.94 -18.42
N LYS A 122 17.11 3.34 -17.52
CA LYS A 122 16.66 2.22 -16.69
C LYS A 122 16.50 2.66 -15.25
N LEU A 123 15.53 2.09 -14.54
CA LEU A 123 15.43 2.25 -13.10
C LEU A 123 16.22 1.16 -12.39
N ASN A 124 17.11 1.60 -11.49
CA ASN A 124 17.77 0.69 -10.57
C ASN A 124 16.83 0.27 -9.47
N THR A 125 16.56 -1.03 -9.40
CA THR A 125 15.57 -1.59 -8.48
C THR A 125 16.16 -2.76 -7.72
N GLU A 126 15.50 -3.10 -6.63
CA GLU A 126 15.71 -4.34 -5.89
C GLU A 126 14.39 -5.10 -5.75
N MET A 127 14.47 -6.40 -5.74
CA MET A 127 13.32 -7.25 -5.47
C MET A 127 12.96 -7.19 -3.98
N TYR A 128 11.66 -7.07 -3.71
CA TYR A 128 11.10 -7.09 -2.37
C TYR A 128 10.17 -8.29 -2.21
N GLY A 129 10.44 -9.13 -1.21
CA GLY A 129 9.70 -10.36 -0.98
C GLY A 129 9.91 -11.40 -2.05
N GLY A 130 8.94 -12.27 -2.26
CA GLY A 130 8.95 -13.34 -3.25
C GLY A 130 7.94 -13.13 -4.38
N PRO A 131 8.14 -12.17 -5.31
CA PRO A 131 7.22 -11.98 -6.41
C PRO A 131 7.28 -13.12 -7.43
N ILE A 132 6.15 -13.43 -8.05
CA ILE A 132 6.11 -14.32 -9.22
C ILE A 132 6.61 -13.50 -10.41
N ILE A 133 7.91 -13.58 -10.69
CA ILE A 133 8.61 -12.69 -11.62
C ILE A 133 8.01 -12.75 -13.03
N SER A 134 7.66 -13.93 -13.54
CA SER A 134 7.06 -14.09 -14.86
C SER A 134 5.79 -13.28 -15.07
N THR A 135 5.09 -12.93 -13.99
CA THR A 135 3.89 -12.09 -14.08
C THR A 135 4.18 -10.59 -14.17
N TRP A 136 5.45 -10.20 -14.13
CA TRP A 136 5.89 -8.78 -14.20
C TRP A 136 6.45 -8.42 -15.58
N TYR A 137 6.85 -9.41 -16.37
CA TYR A 137 7.40 -9.20 -17.70
C TYR A 137 6.34 -8.73 -18.70
N ASP A 138 6.79 -7.91 -19.66
CA ASP A 138 5.99 -7.40 -20.79
C ASP A 138 4.65 -6.77 -20.40
N ARG A 139 4.60 -6.19 -19.22
CA ARG A 139 3.39 -5.54 -18.67
C ARG A 139 3.61 -4.06 -18.44
N PRO A 140 2.57 -3.24 -18.61
CA PRO A 140 2.61 -1.86 -18.19
C PRO A 140 2.85 -1.78 -16.67
N LEU A 141 3.85 -1.01 -16.27
CA LEU A 141 4.21 -0.79 -14.88
C LEU A 141 4.10 0.70 -14.54
N ALA A 142 3.75 0.98 -13.30
CA ALA A 142 3.64 2.32 -12.74
C ALA A 142 4.44 2.44 -11.44
N LEU A 143 4.51 3.64 -10.88
CA LEU A 143 5.20 3.93 -9.62
C LEU A 143 4.21 4.37 -8.55
N ALA A 144 4.37 3.83 -7.35
CA ALA A 144 3.68 4.31 -6.16
C ALA A 144 4.60 4.20 -4.94
N GLY A 145 4.38 5.03 -3.94
CA GLY A 145 5.19 4.98 -2.72
C GLY A 145 5.03 6.18 -1.82
N LYS A 146 5.91 6.25 -0.84
CA LYS A 146 6.08 7.39 0.06
C LYS A 146 7.40 8.07 -0.25
N VAL A 147 7.37 9.36 -0.48
CA VAL A 147 8.55 10.20 -0.74
C VAL A 147 8.76 11.18 0.41
N ALA A 148 10.01 11.44 0.73
CA ALA A 148 10.38 12.51 1.64
C ALA A 148 10.77 13.73 0.81
N ILE A 149 10.19 14.87 1.14
CA ILE A 149 10.49 16.16 0.54
C ILE A 149 11.10 17.10 1.59
N LYS A 150 11.70 18.19 1.13
CA LYS A 150 12.28 19.18 2.03
C LYS A 150 11.20 19.79 2.92
N GLY A 151 11.32 19.56 4.22
CA GLY A 151 10.45 20.14 5.23
C GLY A 151 11.04 21.42 5.84
N ALA A 152 10.48 21.84 6.96
CA ALA A 152 10.91 23.05 7.68
C ALA A 152 12.35 22.97 8.19
N SER A 153 12.88 21.77 8.42
CA SER A 153 14.29 21.56 8.79
C SER A 153 14.80 20.23 8.24
N PRO A 154 16.12 20.03 8.12
CA PRO A 154 16.71 18.76 7.68
C PRO A 154 16.31 17.56 8.55
N LEU A 155 16.03 17.79 9.83
CA LEU A 155 15.62 16.74 10.78
C LEU A 155 14.12 16.50 10.81
N LYS A 156 13.33 17.27 10.05
CA LYS A 156 11.87 17.15 9.95
C LYS A 156 11.45 17.20 8.48
N PRO A 157 11.78 16.18 7.67
CA PRO A 157 11.28 16.11 6.30
C PRO A 157 9.77 15.94 6.29
N GLU A 158 9.11 16.49 5.28
CA GLU A 158 7.71 16.16 5.00
C GLU A 158 7.66 14.85 4.21
N THR A 159 6.65 14.05 4.46
CA THR A 159 6.39 12.84 3.68
C THR A 159 5.10 12.99 2.88
N ARG A 160 5.09 12.46 1.65
CA ARG A 160 3.90 12.45 0.80
C ARG A 160 3.73 11.10 0.15
N LEU A 161 2.49 10.65 0.05
CA LEU A 161 2.13 9.50 -0.78
C LEU A 161 2.07 9.94 -2.24
N VAL A 162 2.60 9.09 -3.11
CA VAL A 162 2.62 9.29 -4.56
C VAL A 162 2.08 8.03 -5.22
N ASN A 163 1.09 8.19 -6.07
CA ASN A 163 0.59 7.14 -6.94
C ASN A 163 0.51 7.68 -8.37
N ILE A 164 1.50 7.30 -9.19
CA ILE A 164 1.50 7.65 -10.62
C ILE A 164 0.77 6.53 -11.34
N ASN A 165 -0.52 6.58 -11.33
CA ASN A 165 -1.40 5.58 -11.93
C ASN A 165 -1.43 5.69 -13.46
N LYS A 166 -0.25 5.58 -14.10
CA LYS A 166 -0.05 5.62 -15.55
C LYS A 166 1.02 4.62 -15.94
N PRO A 167 0.91 3.94 -17.09
CA PRO A 167 1.97 3.10 -17.62
C PRO A 167 3.19 3.95 -17.97
N MET A 168 4.31 3.69 -17.32
CA MET A 168 5.55 4.47 -17.50
C MET A 168 6.74 3.62 -17.89
N MET A 169 6.70 2.33 -17.62
CA MET A 169 7.83 1.44 -17.80
C MET A 169 7.40 0.01 -18.07
N ILE A 170 8.34 -0.81 -18.46
CA ILE A 170 8.18 -2.22 -18.74
C ILE A 170 9.46 -2.95 -18.30
N ILE A 171 9.33 -4.18 -17.87
CA ILE A 171 10.44 -5.14 -17.75
C ILE A 171 10.35 -6.05 -18.98
N PRO A 172 11.21 -5.89 -19.98
CA PRO A 172 11.15 -6.72 -21.17
C PRO A 172 11.56 -8.16 -20.85
N ASN A 173 10.86 -9.12 -21.42
CA ASN A 173 11.26 -10.51 -21.40
C ASN A 173 12.32 -10.76 -22.50
N ILE A 174 13.14 -11.76 -22.29
CA ILE A 174 14.18 -12.17 -23.25
C ILE A 174 13.75 -13.47 -23.92
N ALA A 175 14.10 -13.63 -25.18
CA ALA A 175 13.85 -14.88 -25.90
C ALA A 175 14.55 -16.07 -25.19
N ILE A 176 13.91 -17.24 -25.20
CA ILE A 176 14.35 -18.41 -24.44
C ILE A 176 15.81 -18.86 -24.70
N HIS A 177 16.33 -18.56 -25.90
CA HIS A 177 17.71 -18.87 -26.25
C HIS A 177 18.72 -17.80 -25.80
N MET A 178 18.25 -16.76 -25.09
CA MET A 178 19.07 -15.69 -24.52
C MET A 178 19.00 -15.67 -22.97
N ASN A 179 18.28 -16.62 -22.39
CA ASN A 179 18.16 -16.83 -20.92
C ASN A 179 19.17 -17.86 -20.44
#